data_aa2a43fd71412d503f9a7c775af4e7da
#
_entry.id   aa2a43fd71412d503f9a7c775af4e7da
#
_cell.length_a   1.000
_cell.length_b   1.000
_cell.length_c   1.000
_cell.angle_alpha   90.00
_cell.angle_beta   90.00
_cell.angle_gamma   90.00
#
_symmetry.space_group_name_H-M   'P 1'
#
loop_
_entity.id
_entity.type
_entity.pdbx_description
1 polymer ?
#
loop_
_entity_poly.entity_id
_entity_poly.type
_entity_poly.pdbx_seq_one_letter_code
_entity_poly.pdbx_strand_id
1 'polypeptide(L)'
;MRLVFTQERYDYLKSIDLTEIFPRVLFDDQECALEVFDVRELLICLNDKIACEGMNDDYSAPNEHGAKLYAIYDDILNQRDQSV
;
A
#
# COMPACT_ATOMS: atom_id res chain seq x y z
N MET A 1 -5.74 -13.04 -0.78
CA MET A 1 -4.26 -13.06 -0.65
C MET A 1 -3.84 -12.39 0.65
N ARG A 2 -2.91 -12.99 1.36
CA ARG A 2 -2.37 -12.44 2.61
C ARG A 2 -1.06 -11.71 2.33
N LEU A 3 -1.00 -10.43 2.71
CA LEU A 3 0.19 -9.59 2.57
C LEU A 3 0.73 -9.27 3.96
N VAL A 4 2.03 -9.48 4.17
CA VAL A 4 2.68 -9.25 5.46
C VAL A 4 3.68 -8.10 5.32
N PHE A 5 3.65 -7.18 6.28
CA PHE A 5 4.48 -5.98 6.26
C PHE A 5 5.31 -5.85 7.54
N THR A 6 6.31 -4.98 7.51
CA THR A 6 6.98 -4.54 8.74
C THR A 6 5.99 -3.71 9.56
N GLN A 7 6.23 -3.59 10.86
CA GLN A 7 5.37 -2.78 11.74
C GLN A 7 5.25 -1.34 11.23
N GLU A 8 6.37 -0.77 10.79
CA GLU A 8 6.41 0.60 10.27
C GLU A 8 5.52 0.76 9.03
N ARG A 9 5.65 -0.14 8.07
CA ARG A 9 4.86 -0.10 6.83
C ARG A 9 3.39 -0.36 7.10
N TYR A 10 3.10 -1.30 7.99
CA TYR A 10 1.74 -1.64 8.36
C TYR A 10 1.03 -0.44 9.00
N ASP A 11 1.68 0.21 9.97
CA ASP A 11 1.13 1.39 10.63
C ASP A 11 0.93 2.53 9.64
N TYR A 12 1.88 2.72 8.73
CA TYR A 12 1.79 3.75 7.71
C TYR A 12 0.61 3.49 6.77
N LEU A 13 0.44 2.24 6.35
CA LEU A 13 -0.68 1.85 5.48
C LEU A 13 -2.03 2.10 6.16
N LYS A 14 -2.12 1.84 7.46
CA LYS A 14 -3.35 2.10 8.22
C LYS A 14 -3.62 3.60 8.39
N SER A 15 -2.59 4.44 8.33
CA SER A 15 -2.73 5.88 8.51
C SER A 15 -3.22 6.60 7.25
N ILE A 16 -3.06 6.00 6.08
CA ILE A 16 -3.53 6.60 4.84
C ILE A 16 -5.01 6.31 4.63
N ASP A 17 -5.70 7.23 3.96
CA ASP A 17 -7.13 7.11 3.73
C ASP A 17 -7.39 6.37 2.41
N LEU A 18 -7.70 5.07 2.53
CA LEU A 18 -8.10 4.23 1.40
C LEU A 18 -9.50 3.68 1.63
N THR A 19 -10.40 4.53 2.14
CA THR A 19 -11.75 4.12 2.56
C THR A 19 -12.54 3.43 1.45
N GLU A 20 -12.26 3.75 0.19
CA GLU A 20 -12.96 3.15 -0.94
C GLU A 20 -12.70 1.65 -1.07
N ILE A 21 -11.50 1.19 -0.67
CA ILE A 21 -11.12 -0.22 -0.78
C ILE A 21 -11.03 -0.94 0.56
N PHE A 22 -10.93 -0.22 1.66
CA PHE A 22 -10.78 -0.83 2.98
C PHE A 22 -11.94 -1.72 3.40
N PRO A 23 -13.19 -1.51 2.97
CA PRO A 23 -14.25 -2.48 3.25
C PRO A 23 -13.97 -3.89 2.70
N ARG A 24 -13.07 -4.00 1.72
CA ARG A 24 -12.69 -5.27 1.10
C ARG A 24 -11.35 -5.80 1.59
N VAL A 25 -10.79 -5.18 2.62
CA VAL A 25 -9.49 -5.55 3.16
C VAL A 25 -9.65 -5.78 4.65
N LEU A 26 -9.12 -6.90 5.14
CA LEU A 26 -9.14 -7.22 6.56
C LEU A 26 -7.73 -7.02 7.14
N PHE A 27 -7.66 -6.26 8.22
CA PHE A 27 -6.41 -5.98 8.92
C PHE A 27 -6.17 -7.00 10.02
N ASP A 28 -4.94 -7.52 10.08
CA ASP A 28 -4.47 -8.39 11.15
C ASP A 28 -3.36 -7.67 11.90
N ASP A 29 -3.70 -7.00 12.99
CA ASP A 29 -2.77 -6.20 13.77
C ASP A 29 -1.69 -7.03 14.46
N GLN A 30 -1.98 -8.29 14.78
CA GLN A 30 -1.02 -9.17 15.45
C GLN A 30 0.12 -9.58 14.53
N GLU A 31 -0.19 -9.81 13.27
CA GLU A 31 0.76 -10.30 12.27
C GLU A 31 1.23 -9.20 11.31
N CYS A 32 0.76 -7.97 11.49
CA CYS A 32 1.01 -6.86 10.56
C CYS A 32 0.68 -7.25 9.13
N ALA A 33 -0.49 -7.88 8.95
CA ALA A 33 -0.88 -8.46 7.67
C ALA A 33 -2.22 -7.93 7.19
N LEU A 34 -2.42 -8.00 5.87
CA LEU A 34 -3.69 -7.69 5.23
C LEU A 34 -4.21 -8.92 4.49
N GLU A 35 -5.49 -9.23 4.68
CA GLU A 35 -6.19 -10.14 3.78
C GLU A 35 -6.89 -9.31 2.72
N VAL A 36 -6.52 -9.53 1.46
CA VAL A 36 -6.98 -8.73 0.32
C VAL A 36 -7.67 -9.64 -0.68
N PHE A 37 -8.89 -9.29 -1.09
CA PHE A 37 -9.62 -10.06 -2.10
C PHE A 37 -9.04 -9.82 -3.49
N ASP A 38 -8.67 -8.57 -3.80
CA ASP A 38 -8.12 -8.21 -5.11
C ASP A 38 -6.89 -7.33 -4.92
N VAL A 39 -5.71 -7.95 -5.06
CA VAL A 39 -4.43 -7.26 -4.94
C VAL A 39 -4.29 -6.17 -6.00
N ARG A 40 -4.80 -6.42 -7.20
CA ARG A 40 -4.75 -5.45 -8.29
C ARG A 40 -5.48 -4.16 -7.94
N GLU A 41 -6.66 -4.28 -7.33
CA GLU A 41 -7.43 -3.12 -6.87
C GLU A 41 -6.64 -2.31 -5.84
N LEU A 42 -6.01 -2.98 -4.88
CA LEU A 42 -5.15 -2.34 -3.89
C LEU A 42 -3.99 -1.59 -4.54
N LEU A 43 -3.32 -2.22 -5.50
CA LEU A 43 -2.20 -1.59 -6.22
C LEU A 43 -2.63 -0.35 -7.00
N ILE A 44 -3.79 -0.40 -7.64
CA ILE A 44 -4.34 0.74 -8.38
C ILE A 44 -4.61 1.91 -7.44
N CYS A 45 -5.22 1.65 -6.29
CA CYS A 45 -5.52 2.69 -5.31
C CYS A 45 -4.26 3.29 -4.71
N LEU A 46 -3.24 2.47 -4.42
CA LEU A 46 -1.95 2.99 -3.95
C LEU A 46 -1.29 3.86 -5.01
N ASN A 47 -1.33 3.43 -6.27
CA ASN A 47 -0.76 4.22 -7.36
C ASN A 47 -1.47 5.58 -7.50
N ASP A 48 -2.78 5.61 -7.37
CA ASP A 48 -3.54 6.87 -7.39
C ASP A 48 -3.15 7.78 -6.23
N LYS A 49 -2.97 7.22 -5.03
CA LYS A 49 -2.51 7.99 -3.87
C LYS A 49 -1.11 8.57 -4.10
N ILE A 50 -0.20 7.79 -4.67
CA ILE A 50 1.14 8.27 -5.02
C ILE A 50 1.04 9.44 -5.99
N ALA A 51 0.23 9.31 -7.03
CA ALA A 51 0.08 10.36 -8.04
C ALA A 51 -0.55 11.63 -7.46
N CYS A 52 -1.52 11.49 -6.55
CA CYS A 52 -2.25 12.64 -6.00
C CYS A 52 -1.54 13.31 -4.83
N GLU A 53 -0.87 12.54 -3.98
CA GLU A 53 -0.34 13.04 -2.70
C GLU A 53 1.16 12.79 -2.53
N GLY A 54 1.73 11.89 -3.32
CA GLY A 54 3.09 11.41 -3.13
C GLY A 54 4.14 12.06 -4.01
N MET A 55 3.79 13.05 -4.82
CA MET A 55 4.70 13.71 -5.72
C MET A 55 5.05 15.11 -5.25
N ASN A 56 6.23 15.62 -5.64
CA ASN A 56 6.60 17.01 -5.47
C ASN A 56 5.68 17.92 -6.30
N ASP A 57 5.66 19.20 -5.99
CA ASP A 57 4.78 20.18 -6.64
C ASP A 57 4.94 20.20 -8.17
N ASP A 58 6.14 19.93 -8.66
CA ASP A 58 6.44 19.88 -10.09
C ASP A 58 6.30 18.49 -10.72
N TYR A 59 5.88 17.50 -9.95
CA TYR A 59 5.72 16.10 -10.36
C TYR A 59 7.00 15.45 -10.90
N SER A 60 8.17 16.04 -10.62
CA SER A 60 9.44 15.53 -11.13
C SER A 60 9.95 14.32 -10.34
N ALA A 61 9.55 14.19 -9.07
CA ALA A 61 10.00 13.12 -8.19
C ALA A 61 9.00 12.90 -7.06
N PRO A 62 8.95 11.68 -6.48
CA PRO A 62 8.13 11.43 -5.29
C PRO A 62 8.65 12.24 -4.10
N ASN A 63 7.74 12.75 -3.28
CA ASN A 63 8.09 13.35 -1.99
C ASN A 63 8.30 12.25 -0.94
N GLU A 64 8.56 12.63 0.31
CA GLU A 64 8.79 11.65 1.39
C GLU A 64 7.59 10.69 1.55
N HIS A 65 6.37 11.21 1.51
CA HIS A 65 5.15 10.41 1.58
C HIS A 65 5.07 9.42 0.41
N GLY A 66 5.35 9.90 -0.81
CA GLY A 66 5.35 9.06 -2.00
C GLY A 66 6.41 7.97 -1.95
N ALA A 67 7.59 8.27 -1.43
CA ALA A 67 8.65 7.27 -1.28
C ALA A 67 8.22 6.13 -0.35
N LYS A 68 7.53 6.46 0.74
CA LYS A 68 6.99 5.44 1.67
C LYS A 68 5.89 4.61 1.02
N LEU A 69 5.01 5.24 0.26
CA LEU A 69 3.96 4.53 -0.48
C LEU A 69 4.54 3.62 -1.55
N TYR A 70 5.58 4.06 -2.27
CA TYR A 70 6.29 3.23 -3.24
C TYR A 70 6.93 2.00 -2.60
N ALA A 71 7.51 2.16 -1.41
CA ALA A 71 8.11 1.03 -0.69
C ALA A 71 7.04 -0.02 -0.37
N ILE A 72 5.85 0.39 0.04
CA ILE A 72 4.72 -0.52 0.29
C ILE A 72 4.26 -1.16 -1.02
N TYR A 73 4.15 -0.38 -2.08
CA TYR A 73 3.74 -0.85 -3.41
C TYR A 73 4.70 -1.95 -3.90
N ASP A 74 6.00 -1.71 -3.83
CA ASP A 74 7.02 -2.67 -4.25
C ASP A 74 6.97 -3.94 -3.39
N ASP A 75 6.74 -3.81 -2.09
CA ASP A 75 6.60 -4.94 -1.19
C ASP A 75 5.40 -5.82 -1.60
N ILE A 76 4.28 -5.20 -1.93
CA ILE A 76 3.10 -5.92 -2.41
C ILE A 76 3.39 -6.66 -3.71
N LEU A 77 4.07 -6.01 -4.66
CA LEU A 77 4.46 -6.65 -5.91
C LEU A 77 5.33 -7.86 -5.68
N ASN A 78 6.33 -7.75 -4.80
CA ASN A 78 7.23 -8.85 -4.48
C ASN A 78 6.47 -10.02 -3.85
N GLN A 79 5.57 -9.76 -2.93
CA GLN A 79 4.79 -10.80 -2.28
C GLN A 79 3.84 -11.48 -3.27
N ARG A 80 3.22 -10.71 -4.16
CA ARG A 80 2.36 -11.25 -5.21
C ARG A 80 3.14 -12.19 -6.13
N ASP A 81 4.33 -11.77 -6.55
CA ASP A 81 5.16 -12.56 -7.45
C ASP A 81 5.64 -13.85 -6.79
N GLN A 82 5.91 -13.81 -5.49
CA GLN A 82 6.34 -14.99 -4.73
C GLN A 82 5.21 -15.99 -4.49
N SER A 83 3.96 -15.57 -4.55
CA SER A 83 2.81 -16.42 -4.27
C SER A 83 2.28 -17.17 -5.50
N VAL A 84 2.88 -16.95 -6.65
CA VAL A 84 2.47 -17.61 -7.91
C VAL A 84 3.14 -18.97 -8.08
#